data_7d5959398f22331a508200301bda3d44
#
_entry.id   7d5959398f22331a508200301bda3d44
#
_cell.length_a   1.000
_cell.length_b   1.000
_cell.length_c   1.000
_cell.angle_alpha   90.00
_cell.angle_beta   90.00
_cell.angle_gamma   90.00
#
_symmetry.space_group_name_H-M   'P 1'
#
loop_
_entity.id
_entity.type
_entity.pdbx_description
1 polymer ?
#
loop_
_entity_poly.entity_id
_entity_poly.type
_entity_poly.pdbx_seq_one_letter_code
_entity_poly.pdbx_strand_id
1 'polypeptide(L)'
;MTRTRKSIPIIIYHTAQYAMYAYCIFAFLSLAISVCGELGMPISMGRTVLTVEHLLLQLTPIVLWAMFSLALPAETRLLRHCSEMVTICYMLTFILGLCFRSNLVTMTEDGQTPQMVTLLTRIQGAIGLLSVIASLMAGCHLVSKYKGNMHKLGIALVMVFIVWLAGSNIIPSAVFYLAGNTQQTAITCVNIIIEVSSTAVYIYAYYMMCRAINDAMQDAPNDETI
;
A
#
# COMPACT_ATOMS: atom_id res chain seq x y z
N MET A 1 20.43 -10.01 -32.27
CA MET A 1 20.02 -10.23 -30.85
C MET A 1 19.75 -8.94 -30.05
N THR A 2 19.61 -7.79 -30.69
CA THR A 2 19.48 -6.44 -30.07
C THR A 2 18.06 -5.95 -29.79
N ARG A 3 17.03 -6.68 -30.23
CA ARG A 3 15.62 -6.26 -30.10
C ARG A 3 15.00 -6.55 -28.70
N THR A 4 15.55 -7.46 -27.93
CA THR A 4 14.99 -7.90 -26.63
C THR A 4 15.35 -6.95 -25.48
N ARG A 5 16.46 -6.21 -25.56
CA ARG A 5 16.90 -5.34 -24.44
C ARG A 5 16.11 -4.01 -24.32
N LYS A 6 15.58 -3.48 -25.42
CA LYS A 6 14.74 -2.25 -25.42
C LYS A 6 13.28 -2.49 -25.00
N SER A 7 12.80 -3.73 -25.00
CA SER A 7 11.41 -4.04 -24.67
C SER A 7 11.17 -4.20 -23.16
N ILE A 8 12.16 -4.62 -22.40
CA ILE A 8 12.03 -4.87 -20.95
C ILE A 8 11.67 -3.59 -20.16
N PRO A 9 12.37 -2.46 -20.34
CA PRO A 9 12.02 -1.21 -19.66
C PRO A 9 10.58 -0.78 -19.92
N ILE A 10 10.14 -0.83 -21.17
CA ILE A 10 8.78 -0.45 -21.57
C ILE A 10 7.73 -1.34 -20.89
N ILE A 11 7.98 -2.64 -20.80
CA ILE A 11 7.08 -3.59 -20.13
C ILE A 11 6.96 -3.27 -18.63
N ILE A 12 8.06 -2.99 -17.95
CA ILE A 12 8.07 -2.64 -16.52
C ILE A 12 7.21 -1.38 -16.27
N TYR A 13 7.41 -0.34 -17.07
CA TYR A 13 6.64 0.90 -16.94
C TYR A 13 5.14 0.69 -17.20
N HIS A 14 4.77 0.02 -18.29
CA HIS A 14 3.37 -0.25 -18.58
C HIS A 14 2.72 -1.13 -17.53
N THR A 15 3.42 -2.15 -17.01
CA THR A 15 2.92 -3.00 -15.94
C THR A 15 2.65 -2.17 -14.67
N ALA A 16 3.57 -1.29 -14.28
CA ALA A 16 3.39 -0.39 -13.16
C ALA A 16 2.21 0.57 -13.38
N GLN A 17 2.07 1.11 -14.59
CA GLN A 17 0.97 2.01 -14.96
C GLN A 17 -0.39 1.32 -14.87
N TYR A 18 -0.52 0.10 -15.40
CA TYR A 18 -1.76 -0.68 -15.29
C TYR A 18 -2.08 -1.05 -13.83
N ALA A 19 -1.07 -1.44 -13.05
CA ALA A 19 -1.25 -1.70 -11.62
C ALA A 19 -1.72 -0.45 -10.87
N MET A 20 -1.16 0.72 -11.18
CA MET A 20 -1.61 1.99 -10.59
C MET A 20 -3.06 2.30 -10.95
N TYR A 21 -3.46 2.16 -12.22
CA TYR A 21 -4.85 2.38 -12.61
C TYR A 21 -5.81 1.41 -11.92
N ALA A 22 -5.44 0.13 -11.87
CA ALA A 22 -6.21 -0.86 -11.12
C ALA A 22 -6.34 -0.48 -9.64
N TYR A 23 -5.23 -0.08 -9.00
CA TYR A 23 -5.25 0.39 -7.62
C TYR A 23 -6.22 1.57 -7.44
N CYS A 24 -6.17 2.59 -8.30
CA CYS A 24 -7.06 3.74 -8.20
C CYS A 24 -8.54 3.31 -8.27
N ILE A 25 -8.91 2.47 -9.23
CA ILE A 25 -10.29 2.00 -9.40
C ILE A 25 -10.78 1.28 -8.14
N PHE A 26 -9.99 0.32 -7.64
CA PHE A 26 -10.37 -0.47 -6.48
C PHE A 26 -10.29 0.31 -5.17
N ALA A 27 -9.35 1.26 -5.04
CA ALA A 27 -9.26 2.16 -3.88
C ALA A 27 -10.48 3.10 -3.80
N PHE A 28 -10.93 3.65 -4.93
CA PHE A 28 -12.16 4.46 -4.95
C PHE A 28 -13.41 3.62 -4.66
N LEU A 29 -13.47 2.38 -5.16
CA LEU A 29 -14.58 1.47 -4.88
C LEU A 29 -14.62 1.13 -3.39
N SER A 30 -13.49 0.77 -2.80
CA SER A 30 -13.35 0.46 -1.38
C SER A 30 -13.73 1.66 -0.51
N LEU A 31 -13.24 2.84 -0.87
CA LEU A 31 -13.57 4.09 -0.18
C LEU A 31 -15.10 4.37 -0.23
N ALA A 32 -15.73 4.19 -1.39
CA ALA A 32 -17.17 4.40 -1.53
C ALA A 32 -17.98 3.43 -0.66
N ILE A 33 -17.57 2.15 -0.63
CA ILE A 33 -18.21 1.12 0.20
C ILE A 33 -18.07 1.48 1.69
N SER A 34 -16.87 1.87 2.12
CA SER A 34 -16.59 2.21 3.52
C SER A 34 -17.37 3.45 3.96
N VAL A 35 -17.32 4.53 3.17
CA VAL A 35 -18.04 5.78 3.46
C VAL A 35 -19.56 5.56 3.52
N CYS A 36 -20.14 4.79 2.59
CA CYS A 36 -21.55 4.44 2.64
C CYS A 36 -21.90 3.60 3.88
N GLY A 37 -21.02 2.68 4.28
CA GLY A 37 -21.16 1.91 5.52
C GLY A 37 -21.19 2.80 6.76
N GLU A 38 -20.24 3.74 6.88
CA GLU A 38 -20.16 4.71 7.98
C GLU A 38 -21.40 5.64 8.04
N LEU A 39 -21.98 5.97 6.88
CA LEU A 39 -23.22 6.77 6.79
C LEU A 39 -24.50 5.97 7.06
N GLY A 40 -24.39 4.70 7.40
CA GLY A 40 -25.54 3.82 7.64
C GLY A 40 -26.30 3.40 6.38
N MET A 41 -25.70 3.55 5.21
CA MET A 41 -26.23 3.16 3.90
C MET A 41 -25.37 2.05 3.30
N PRO A 42 -25.34 0.82 3.89
CA PRO A 42 -24.42 -0.21 3.43
C PRO A 42 -24.76 -0.63 2.00
N ILE A 43 -23.76 -0.62 1.13
CA ILE A 43 -23.89 -1.11 -0.25
C ILE A 43 -23.90 -2.63 -0.21
N SER A 44 -25.03 -3.23 -0.58
CA SER A 44 -25.16 -4.68 -0.68
C SER A 44 -24.46 -5.19 -1.93
N MET A 45 -23.19 -5.54 -1.82
CA MET A 45 -22.45 -6.21 -2.88
C MET A 45 -22.33 -7.71 -2.61
N GLY A 46 -22.36 -8.51 -3.69
CA GLY A 46 -22.13 -9.94 -3.57
C GLY A 46 -20.77 -10.25 -2.96
N ARG A 47 -20.71 -11.29 -2.08
CA ARG A 47 -19.48 -11.71 -1.38
C ARG A 47 -18.29 -11.90 -2.32
N THR A 48 -18.53 -12.40 -3.53
CA THR A 48 -17.50 -12.61 -4.57
C THR A 48 -16.89 -11.29 -5.02
N VAL A 49 -17.70 -10.25 -5.23
CA VAL A 49 -17.22 -8.93 -5.69
C VAL A 49 -16.33 -8.29 -4.63
N LEU A 50 -16.75 -8.30 -3.36
CA LEU A 50 -15.96 -7.80 -2.24
C LEU A 50 -14.64 -8.57 -2.07
N THR A 51 -14.67 -9.88 -2.33
CA THR A 51 -13.46 -10.70 -2.26
C THR A 51 -12.48 -10.33 -3.37
N VAL A 52 -12.94 -10.20 -4.60
CA VAL A 52 -12.10 -9.84 -5.76
C VAL A 52 -11.53 -8.43 -5.60
N GLU A 53 -12.36 -7.46 -5.19
CA GLU A 53 -11.94 -6.09 -4.91
C GLU A 53 -10.79 -6.07 -3.89
N HIS A 54 -10.96 -6.72 -2.75
CA HIS A 54 -9.94 -6.74 -1.72
C HIS A 54 -8.64 -7.46 -2.16
N LEU A 55 -8.74 -8.56 -2.91
CA LEU A 55 -7.57 -9.26 -3.45
C LEU A 55 -6.79 -8.37 -4.43
N LEU A 56 -7.49 -7.66 -5.32
CA LEU A 56 -6.85 -6.77 -6.28
C LEU A 56 -6.24 -5.55 -5.59
N LEU A 57 -6.90 -5.00 -4.57
CA LEU A 57 -6.37 -3.90 -3.79
C LEU A 57 -5.07 -4.28 -3.06
N GLN A 58 -4.92 -5.54 -2.65
CA GLN A 58 -3.68 -6.03 -2.04
C GLN A 58 -2.60 -6.42 -3.05
N LEU A 59 -2.98 -6.93 -4.22
CA LEU A 59 -2.05 -7.38 -5.24
C LEU A 59 -1.36 -6.23 -5.97
N THR A 60 -2.09 -5.14 -6.22
CA THR A 60 -1.57 -4.00 -6.99
C THR A 60 -0.36 -3.31 -6.33
N PRO A 61 -0.29 -3.06 -5.01
CA PRO A 61 0.91 -2.56 -4.35
C PRO A 61 2.11 -3.50 -4.49
N ILE A 62 1.91 -4.82 -4.44
CA ILE A 62 2.98 -5.80 -4.63
C ILE A 62 3.63 -5.61 -6.01
N VAL A 63 2.78 -5.52 -7.05
CA VAL A 63 3.26 -5.30 -8.42
C VAL A 63 4.01 -3.98 -8.54
N LEU A 64 3.48 -2.89 -7.97
CA LEU A 64 4.09 -1.56 -8.03
C LEU A 64 5.48 -1.54 -7.37
N TRP A 65 5.61 -2.08 -6.17
CA TRP A 65 6.90 -2.14 -5.47
C TRP A 65 7.89 -3.07 -6.17
N ALA A 66 7.43 -4.19 -6.72
CA ALA A 66 8.27 -5.09 -7.51
C ALA A 66 8.80 -4.39 -8.79
N MET A 67 7.92 -3.70 -9.53
CA MET A 67 8.32 -2.95 -10.73
C MET A 67 9.27 -1.81 -10.37
N PHE A 68 9.06 -1.12 -9.26
CA PHE A 68 9.97 -0.09 -8.77
C PHE A 68 11.34 -0.66 -8.45
N SER A 69 11.41 -1.78 -7.72
CA SER A 69 12.68 -2.47 -7.42
C SER A 69 13.44 -2.87 -8.69
N LEU A 70 12.73 -3.38 -9.71
CA LEU A 70 13.32 -3.78 -11.00
C LEU A 70 13.80 -2.59 -11.85
N ALA A 71 13.17 -1.43 -11.70
CA ALA A 71 13.54 -0.22 -12.42
C ALA A 71 14.78 0.48 -11.83
N LEU A 72 15.13 0.19 -10.59
CA LEU A 72 16.23 0.85 -9.90
C LEU A 72 17.59 0.36 -10.41
N PRO A 73 18.56 1.28 -10.65
CA PRO A 73 19.93 0.92 -11.00
C PRO A 73 20.60 0.06 -9.93
N ALA A 74 21.52 -0.81 -10.33
CA ALA A 74 22.27 -1.68 -9.41
C ALA A 74 23.08 -0.92 -8.34
N GLU A 75 23.42 0.35 -8.61
CA GLU A 75 24.17 1.22 -7.71
C GLU A 75 23.35 1.69 -6.50
N THR A 76 22.03 1.69 -6.60
CA THR A 76 21.10 2.12 -5.53
C THR A 76 20.75 1.00 -4.57
N ARG A 77 21.75 0.29 -4.04
CA ARG A 77 21.56 -0.93 -3.23
C ARG A 77 20.56 -0.77 -2.07
N LEU A 78 20.71 0.31 -1.28
CA LEU A 78 19.81 0.52 -0.12
C LEU A 78 18.35 0.65 -0.55
N LEU A 79 18.07 1.48 -1.55
CA LEU A 79 16.72 1.72 -2.03
C LEU A 79 16.10 0.45 -2.62
N ARG A 80 16.90 -0.31 -3.37
CA ARG A 80 16.48 -1.58 -3.93
C ARG A 80 16.14 -2.59 -2.84
N HIS A 81 17.00 -2.75 -1.82
CA HIS A 81 16.71 -3.67 -0.69
C HIS A 81 15.48 -3.25 0.10
N CYS A 82 15.28 -1.94 0.37
CA CYS A 82 14.06 -1.46 1.00
C CYS A 82 12.82 -1.81 0.16
N SER A 83 12.88 -1.59 -1.15
CA SER A 83 11.79 -1.90 -2.07
C SER A 83 11.49 -3.40 -2.14
N GLU A 84 12.51 -4.25 -2.22
CA GLU A 84 12.40 -5.70 -2.18
C GLU A 84 11.77 -6.16 -0.84
N MET A 85 12.23 -5.62 0.29
CA MET A 85 11.64 -5.90 1.62
C MET A 85 10.16 -5.54 1.67
N VAL A 86 9.78 -4.35 1.20
CA VAL A 86 8.37 -3.94 1.16
C VAL A 86 7.56 -4.91 0.30
N THR A 87 8.07 -5.28 -0.88
CA THR A 87 7.42 -6.26 -1.76
C THR A 87 7.18 -7.60 -1.05
N ILE A 88 8.21 -8.13 -0.38
CA ILE A 88 8.12 -9.39 0.36
C ILE A 88 7.11 -9.28 1.51
N CYS A 89 7.12 -8.17 2.25
CA CYS A 89 6.16 -7.96 3.33
C CYS A 89 4.71 -7.92 2.83
N TYR A 90 4.44 -7.22 1.72
CA TYR A 90 3.11 -7.22 1.10
C TYR A 90 2.70 -8.61 0.59
N MET A 91 3.62 -9.37 -0.02
CA MET A 91 3.36 -10.76 -0.43
C MET A 91 3.01 -11.66 0.76
N LEU A 92 3.77 -11.57 1.85
CA LEU A 92 3.49 -12.34 3.06
C LEU A 92 2.15 -11.95 3.68
N THR A 93 1.83 -10.66 3.75
CA THR A 93 0.54 -10.17 4.23
C THR A 93 -0.62 -10.69 3.37
N PHE A 94 -0.44 -10.71 2.04
CA PHE A 94 -1.41 -11.26 1.10
C PHE A 94 -1.65 -12.75 1.32
N ILE A 95 -0.58 -13.54 1.43
CA ILE A 95 -0.66 -14.99 1.70
C ILE A 95 -1.36 -15.26 3.04
N LEU A 96 -0.98 -14.56 4.09
CA LEU A 96 -1.65 -14.66 5.40
C LEU A 96 -3.12 -14.30 5.30
N GLY A 97 -3.47 -13.24 4.56
CA GLY A 97 -4.85 -12.85 4.31
C GLY A 97 -5.68 -13.94 3.61
N LEU A 98 -5.08 -14.66 2.66
CA LEU A 98 -5.70 -15.83 2.02
C LEU A 98 -5.91 -16.97 3.02
N CYS A 99 -4.93 -17.25 3.89
CA CYS A 99 -5.05 -18.27 4.94
C CYS A 99 -6.18 -17.95 5.92
N PHE A 100 -6.34 -16.67 6.33
CA PHE A 100 -7.46 -16.25 7.17
C PHE A 100 -8.82 -16.45 6.50
N ARG A 101 -8.91 -16.24 5.17
CA ARG A 101 -10.16 -16.38 4.42
C ARG A 101 -10.55 -17.81 4.09
N SER A 102 -9.59 -18.73 4.02
CA SER A 102 -9.82 -20.12 3.63
C SER A 102 -10.49 -20.99 4.71
N ASN A 103 -11.06 -20.40 5.77
CA ASN A 103 -11.68 -21.10 6.90
C ASN A 103 -10.76 -22.07 7.65
N LEU A 104 -9.45 -21.96 7.50
CA LEU A 104 -8.49 -22.70 8.35
C LEU A 104 -8.59 -22.28 9.82
N VAL A 105 -9.30 -21.17 10.07
CA VAL A 105 -9.52 -20.60 11.38
C VAL A 105 -11.00 -20.76 11.73
N THR A 106 -11.36 -21.90 12.30
CA THR A 106 -12.66 -22.09 12.95
C THR A 106 -12.65 -21.39 14.31
N MET A 107 -13.68 -20.57 14.57
CA MET A 107 -13.90 -20.08 15.94
C MET A 107 -14.26 -21.29 16.82
N THR A 108 -13.72 -21.36 18.01
CA THR A 108 -14.12 -22.36 19.00
C THR A 108 -15.55 -22.07 19.48
N GLU A 109 -16.31 -23.12 19.79
CA GLU A 109 -17.72 -23.01 20.25
C GLU A 109 -17.86 -22.09 21.49
N ASP A 110 -16.82 -21.93 22.28
CA ASP A 110 -16.78 -21.07 23.48
C ASP A 110 -16.58 -19.57 23.18
N GLY A 111 -16.56 -19.14 21.93
CA GLY A 111 -16.37 -17.75 21.54
C GLY A 111 -14.96 -17.20 21.81
N GLN A 112 -14.02 -18.03 22.24
CA GLN A 112 -12.62 -17.65 22.40
C GLN A 112 -11.90 -17.67 21.04
N THR A 113 -11.14 -16.61 20.74
CA THR A 113 -10.30 -16.59 19.55
C THR A 113 -9.22 -17.67 19.65
N PRO A 114 -9.15 -18.61 18.70
CA PRO A 114 -8.13 -19.65 18.72
C PRO A 114 -6.74 -19.04 18.88
N GLN A 115 -5.88 -19.66 19.65
CA GLN A 115 -4.48 -19.18 19.85
C GLN A 115 -3.77 -18.97 18.51
N MET A 116 -4.10 -19.78 17.50
CA MET A 116 -3.54 -19.68 16.15
C MET A 116 -3.95 -18.37 15.47
N VAL A 117 -5.16 -17.87 15.63
CA VAL A 117 -5.61 -16.57 15.09
C VAL A 117 -4.85 -15.44 15.73
N THR A 118 -4.69 -15.49 17.05
CA THR A 118 -3.93 -14.48 17.80
C THR A 118 -2.47 -14.44 17.34
N LEU A 119 -1.85 -15.60 17.14
CA LEU A 119 -0.48 -15.71 16.63
C LEU A 119 -0.35 -15.13 15.21
N LEU A 120 -1.24 -15.53 14.31
CA LEU A 120 -1.23 -15.04 12.92
C LEU A 120 -1.44 -13.52 12.85
N THR A 121 -2.35 -12.98 13.67
CA THR A 121 -2.57 -11.52 13.77
C THR A 121 -1.32 -10.79 14.26
N ARG A 122 -0.60 -11.34 15.24
CA ARG A 122 0.68 -10.77 15.71
C ARG A 122 1.76 -10.82 14.64
N ILE A 123 1.86 -11.94 13.90
CA ILE A 123 2.80 -12.08 12.78
C ILE A 123 2.47 -11.06 11.69
N GLN A 124 1.21 -10.92 11.33
CA GLN A 124 0.76 -9.92 10.34
C GLN A 124 1.08 -8.49 10.80
N GLY A 125 0.87 -8.19 12.08
CA GLY A 125 1.24 -6.88 12.66
C GLY A 125 2.75 -6.62 12.60
N ALA A 126 3.58 -7.62 12.90
CA ALA A 126 5.04 -7.50 12.82
C ALA A 126 5.52 -7.29 11.37
N ILE A 127 4.96 -8.03 10.41
CA ILE A 127 5.25 -7.86 8.97
C ILE A 127 4.81 -6.47 8.51
N GLY A 128 3.63 -6.01 8.92
CA GLY A 128 3.14 -4.67 8.62
C GLY A 128 4.07 -3.57 9.13
N LEU A 129 4.53 -3.69 10.39
CA LEU A 129 5.49 -2.75 10.97
C LEU A 129 6.82 -2.73 10.19
N LEU A 130 7.33 -3.89 9.81
CA LEU A 130 8.55 -4.01 9.01
C LEU A 130 8.41 -3.34 7.63
N SER A 131 7.27 -3.54 6.97
CA SER A 131 6.93 -2.88 5.71
C SER A 131 6.91 -1.35 5.84
N VAL A 132 6.32 -0.83 6.91
CA VAL A 132 6.25 0.61 7.19
C VAL A 132 7.65 1.19 7.43
N ILE A 133 8.48 0.52 8.22
CA ILE A 133 9.87 0.94 8.47
C ILE A 133 10.67 0.96 7.16
N ALA A 134 10.60 -0.10 6.36
CA ALA A 134 11.32 -0.18 5.08
C ALA A 134 10.87 0.90 4.09
N SER A 135 9.56 1.16 4.02
CA SER A 135 8.98 2.22 3.19
C SER A 135 9.42 3.61 3.66
N LEU A 136 9.45 3.86 4.96
CA LEU A 136 9.93 5.12 5.55
C LEU A 136 11.42 5.33 5.27
N MET A 137 12.25 4.29 5.43
CA MET A 137 13.68 4.35 5.11
C MET A 137 13.90 4.66 3.63
N ALA A 138 13.15 4.03 2.73
CA ALA A 138 13.17 4.35 1.30
C ALA A 138 12.78 5.81 1.07
N GLY A 139 11.71 6.29 1.69
CA GLY A 139 11.23 7.66 1.59
C GLY A 139 12.29 8.69 2.04
N CYS A 140 12.86 8.51 3.23
CA CYS A 140 13.92 9.38 3.75
C CYS A 140 15.15 9.39 2.85
N HIS A 141 15.56 8.23 2.33
CA HIS A 141 16.69 8.13 1.41
C HIS A 141 16.42 8.87 0.09
N LEU A 142 15.22 8.73 -0.46
CA LEU A 142 14.81 9.44 -1.68
C LEU A 142 14.79 10.96 -1.48
N VAL A 143 14.28 11.45 -0.36
CA VAL A 143 14.25 12.87 -0.03
C VAL A 143 15.66 13.43 0.12
N SER A 144 16.58 12.68 0.73
CA SER A 144 17.93 13.17 1.03
C SER A 144 18.88 13.17 -0.18
N LYS A 145 18.72 12.24 -1.13
CA LYS A 145 19.71 12.00 -2.17
C LYS A 145 19.26 12.30 -3.60
N TYR A 146 17.96 12.39 -3.83
CA TYR A 146 17.41 12.53 -5.18
C TYR A 146 16.70 13.87 -5.38
N LYS A 147 16.49 14.25 -6.65
CA LYS A 147 15.72 15.42 -7.08
C LYS A 147 14.58 14.97 -8.00
N GLY A 148 13.72 15.89 -8.41
CA GLY A 148 12.65 15.61 -9.36
C GLY A 148 11.58 14.67 -8.81
N ASN A 149 11.13 13.71 -9.62
CA ASN A 149 10.05 12.80 -9.25
C ASN A 149 10.44 11.79 -8.17
N MET A 150 11.71 11.38 -8.12
CA MET A 150 12.23 10.53 -7.03
C MET A 150 12.14 11.23 -5.68
N HIS A 151 12.48 12.52 -5.58
CA HIS A 151 12.34 13.31 -4.36
C HIS A 151 10.86 13.45 -3.95
N LYS A 152 9.98 13.72 -4.92
CA LYS A 152 8.52 13.80 -4.66
C LYS A 152 7.94 12.47 -4.18
N LEU A 153 8.39 11.34 -4.75
CA LEU A 153 8.05 10.02 -4.25
C LEU A 153 8.49 9.84 -2.80
N GLY A 154 9.71 10.27 -2.47
CA GLY A 154 10.21 10.22 -1.09
C GLY A 154 9.30 10.98 -0.11
N ILE A 155 8.91 12.20 -0.46
CA ILE A 155 7.95 12.99 0.33
C ILE A 155 6.62 12.25 0.46
N ALA A 156 6.10 11.69 -0.64
CA ALA A 156 4.83 10.96 -0.62
C ALA A 156 4.88 9.75 0.32
N LEU A 157 5.97 8.97 0.32
CA LEU A 157 6.15 7.81 1.22
C LEU A 157 6.22 8.24 2.70
N VAL A 158 6.89 9.35 3.00
CA VAL A 158 6.91 9.92 4.35
C VAL A 158 5.50 10.39 4.75
N MET A 159 4.76 11.02 3.85
CA MET A 159 3.36 11.44 4.11
C MET A 159 2.43 10.23 4.34
N VAL A 160 2.59 9.13 3.60
CA VAL A 160 1.86 7.87 3.87
C VAL A 160 2.09 7.43 5.31
N PHE A 161 3.34 7.44 5.79
CA PHE A 161 3.65 7.08 7.16
C PHE A 161 2.98 8.01 8.18
N ILE A 162 3.06 9.33 7.97
CA ILE A 162 2.45 10.33 8.87
C ILE A 162 0.93 10.14 8.94
N VAL A 163 0.27 10.00 7.79
CA VAL A 163 -1.18 9.83 7.72
C VAL A 163 -1.60 8.50 8.35
N TRP A 164 -0.84 7.42 8.11
CA TRP A 164 -1.09 6.13 8.75
C TRP A 164 -0.94 6.24 10.28
N LEU A 165 0.12 6.83 10.79
CA LEU A 165 0.34 6.99 12.23
C LEU A 165 -0.73 7.88 12.89
N ALA A 166 -1.05 8.99 12.26
CA ALA A 166 -2.08 9.90 12.75
C ALA A 166 -3.46 9.22 12.74
N GLY A 167 -3.82 8.56 11.63
CA GLY A 167 -5.13 7.93 11.45
C GLY A 167 -5.34 6.68 12.29
N SER A 168 -4.30 5.85 12.46
CA SER A 168 -4.45 4.59 13.20
C SER A 168 -4.39 4.72 14.71
N ASN A 169 -3.73 5.76 15.25
CA ASN A 169 -3.46 5.86 16.68
C ASN A 169 -3.83 7.21 17.30
N ILE A 170 -3.33 8.32 16.73
CA ILE A 170 -3.39 9.63 17.39
C ILE A 170 -4.81 10.20 17.34
N ILE A 171 -5.39 10.28 16.14
CA ILE A 171 -6.70 10.94 15.95
C ILE A 171 -7.84 10.16 16.61
N PRO A 172 -7.98 8.82 16.44
CA PRO A 172 -9.02 8.05 17.13
C PRO A 172 -8.92 8.17 18.65
N SER A 173 -7.71 8.10 19.20
CA SER A 173 -7.50 8.27 20.66
C SER A 173 -7.90 9.67 21.13
N ALA A 174 -7.50 10.72 20.42
CA ALA A 174 -7.85 12.11 20.76
C ALA A 174 -9.37 12.33 20.69
N VAL A 175 -10.04 11.82 19.65
CA VAL A 175 -11.50 11.93 19.50
C VAL A 175 -12.22 11.19 20.63
N PHE A 176 -11.77 10.00 20.99
CA PHE A 176 -12.33 9.23 22.10
C PHE A 176 -12.23 10.00 23.43
N TYR A 177 -11.07 10.61 23.72
CA TYR A 177 -10.88 11.40 24.96
C TYR A 177 -11.67 12.70 24.98
N LEU A 178 -11.82 13.40 23.83
CA LEU A 178 -12.45 14.72 23.77
C LEU A 178 -13.96 14.63 23.63
N ALA A 179 -14.48 13.68 22.84
CA ALA A 179 -15.90 13.59 22.50
C ALA A 179 -16.68 12.66 23.45
N GLY A 180 -16.00 11.77 24.17
CA GLY A 180 -16.65 10.70 24.92
C GLY A 180 -17.50 9.79 24.04
N ASN A 181 -18.23 8.85 24.66
CA ASN A 181 -19.08 7.89 23.92
C ASN A 181 -20.38 8.49 23.35
N THR A 182 -20.63 9.79 23.53
CA THR A 182 -21.93 10.41 23.24
C THR A 182 -22.04 11.05 21.86
N GLN A 183 -20.95 11.16 21.09
CA GLN A 183 -20.98 11.80 19.78
C GLN A 183 -20.58 10.85 18.63
N GLN A 184 -21.42 9.86 18.37
CA GLN A 184 -21.25 8.91 17.26
C GLN A 184 -21.00 9.64 15.92
N THR A 185 -21.71 10.74 15.66
CA THR A 185 -21.56 11.54 14.43
C THR A 185 -20.15 12.12 14.26
N ALA A 186 -19.54 12.60 15.35
CA ALA A 186 -18.18 13.17 15.29
C ALA A 186 -17.15 12.07 14.97
N ILE A 187 -17.31 10.89 15.55
CA ILE A 187 -16.45 9.74 15.29
C ILE A 187 -16.57 9.31 13.82
N THR A 188 -17.80 9.18 13.31
CA THR A 188 -18.07 8.87 11.90
C THR A 188 -17.43 9.88 10.95
N CYS A 189 -17.59 11.18 11.19
CA CYS A 189 -16.96 12.23 10.37
C CYS A 189 -15.44 12.12 10.36
N VAL A 190 -14.83 11.87 11.51
CA VAL A 190 -13.38 11.71 11.63
C VAL A 190 -12.88 10.47 10.90
N ASN A 191 -13.56 9.34 11.02
CA ASN A 191 -13.22 8.11 10.28
C ASN A 191 -13.25 8.34 8.77
N ILE A 192 -14.31 8.98 8.26
CA ILE A 192 -14.43 9.32 6.83
C ILE A 192 -13.25 10.22 6.38
N ILE A 193 -12.90 11.25 7.15
CA ILE A 193 -11.79 12.15 6.82
C ILE A 193 -10.47 11.37 6.78
N ILE A 194 -10.23 10.48 7.74
CA ILE A 194 -9.02 9.65 7.78
C ILE A 194 -8.95 8.74 6.56
N GLU A 195 -10.03 8.07 6.20
CA GLU A 195 -10.09 7.15 5.06
C GLU A 195 -9.87 7.86 3.73
N VAL A 196 -10.55 9.00 3.52
CA VAL A 196 -10.38 9.83 2.33
C VAL A 196 -8.94 10.33 2.21
N SER A 197 -8.38 10.85 3.32
CA SER A 197 -7.01 11.36 3.35
C SER A 197 -5.99 10.26 3.09
N SER A 198 -6.15 9.10 3.72
CA SER A 198 -5.29 7.94 3.53
C SER A 198 -5.32 7.47 2.07
N THR A 199 -6.51 7.28 1.50
CA THR A 199 -6.69 6.85 0.11
C THR A 199 -6.02 7.84 -0.85
N ALA A 200 -6.23 9.14 -0.67
CA ALA A 200 -5.64 10.18 -1.51
C ALA A 200 -4.10 10.15 -1.47
N VAL A 201 -3.51 10.01 -0.29
CA VAL A 201 -2.05 9.97 -0.12
C VAL A 201 -1.45 8.70 -0.71
N TYR A 202 -2.09 7.54 -0.57
CA TYR A 202 -1.65 6.30 -1.22
C TYR A 202 -1.71 6.38 -2.75
N ILE A 203 -2.80 6.90 -3.31
CA ILE A 203 -2.94 7.11 -4.76
C ILE A 203 -1.83 8.03 -5.26
N TYR A 204 -1.57 9.13 -4.54
CA TYR A 204 -0.50 10.06 -4.90
C TYR A 204 0.89 9.39 -4.84
N ALA A 205 1.17 8.60 -3.80
CA ALA A 205 2.43 7.88 -3.67
C ALA A 205 2.67 6.89 -4.82
N TYR A 206 1.65 6.11 -5.20
CA TYR A 206 1.76 5.18 -6.33
C TYR A 206 1.83 5.86 -7.69
N TYR A 207 1.15 6.99 -7.85
CA TYR A 207 1.32 7.84 -9.03
C TYR A 207 2.76 8.35 -9.16
N MET A 208 3.32 8.86 -8.07
CA MET A 208 4.71 9.32 -8.05
C MET A 208 5.70 8.18 -8.25
N MET A 209 5.38 6.97 -7.77
CA MET A 209 6.19 5.77 -8.03
C MET A 209 6.24 5.43 -9.52
N CYS A 210 5.12 5.47 -10.23
CA CYS A 210 5.12 5.30 -11.69
C CYS A 210 5.94 6.36 -12.41
N ARG A 211 5.89 7.62 -11.97
CA ARG A 211 6.73 8.68 -12.52
C ARG A 211 8.20 8.44 -12.26
N ALA A 212 8.55 8.01 -11.04
CA ALA A 212 9.92 7.68 -10.66
C ALA A 212 10.48 6.48 -11.45
N ILE A 213 9.66 5.47 -11.73
CA ILE A 213 10.00 4.34 -12.61
C ILE A 213 10.33 4.85 -14.02
N ASN A 214 9.49 5.73 -14.57
CA ASN A 214 9.73 6.29 -15.90
C ASN A 214 11.06 7.06 -15.98
N ASP A 215 11.33 7.91 -14.99
CA ASP A 215 12.59 8.68 -14.93
C ASP A 215 13.81 7.73 -14.80
N ALA A 216 13.77 6.77 -13.90
CA ALA A 216 14.84 5.79 -13.70
C ALA A 216 15.19 5.01 -14.98
N MET A 217 14.19 4.81 -15.85
CA MET A 217 14.39 4.12 -17.12
C MET A 217 14.91 5.02 -18.24
N GLN A 218 14.59 6.31 -18.19
CA GLN A 218 15.09 7.28 -19.17
C GLN A 218 16.55 7.68 -18.89
N ASP A 219 16.93 7.72 -17.61
CA ASP A 219 18.28 8.04 -17.17
C ASP A 219 19.27 6.86 -17.28
N ALA A 220 18.78 5.66 -17.62
CA ALA A 220 19.66 4.52 -17.88
C ALA A 220 20.56 4.85 -19.09
N PRO A 221 21.91 4.91 -18.92
CA PRO A 221 22.82 5.31 -19.97
C PRO A 221 22.56 4.43 -21.20
N ASN A 222 22.33 5.09 -22.35
CA ASN A 222 22.39 4.43 -23.63
C ASN A 222 23.84 3.97 -23.82
N ASP A 223 24.15 2.71 -23.48
CA ASP A 223 25.41 2.04 -23.81
C ASP A 223 25.55 1.86 -25.35
N GLU A 224 25.38 2.93 -26.10
CA GLU A 224 25.58 2.98 -27.55
C GLU A 224 26.76 3.88 -27.92
N THR A 225 27.82 3.89 -27.10
CA THR A 225 29.11 4.44 -27.54
C THR A 225 30.26 3.54 -27.09
N ILE A 226 30.39 2.39 -27.74
CA ILE A 226 31.65 1.72 -28.07
C ILE A 226 31.44 0.98 -29.39
#